data_7b0b3c249fe31f6fdd4e64c0d406c0f5
#
_entry.id   7b0b3c249fe31f6fdd4e64c0d406c0f5
#
_cell.length_a   1.000
_cell.length_b   1.000
_cell.length_c   1.000
_cell.angle_alpha   90.00
_cell.angle_beta   90.00
_cell.angle_gamma   90.00
#
_symmetry.space_group_name_H-M   'P 1'
#
loop_
_entity.id
_entity.type
_entity.pdbx_description
1 polymer ?
#
loop_
_entity_poly.entity_id
_entity_poly.type
_entity_poly.pdbx_seq_one_letter_code
_entity_poly.pdbx_strand_id
1 'polypeptide(L)'
;MCLCPTLAVANDLCVEIETIRSTLHAIPSSILRQRLLNANGYTVYDDTYSSSPEAIKATMKMLSLLGKTISPVLGDMLELGEYSRELHRAIGKDICKHNVRYLYAIGRFAQDIAEGALSYGMSAERIHVNLDPLRLDITADAIKKNYSGEIILLKASHAIHLEEIIPHLMKGNENA
;
A
#
# COMPACT_ATOMS: atom_id res chain seq x y z
N MET A 1 6.93 13.08 1.99
CA MET A 1 7.41 14.30 2.70
C MET A 1 6.38 14.64 3.77
N CYS A 2 6.77 14.74 5.04
CA CYS A 2 5.83 15.14 6.08
C CYS A 2 5.63 16.66 6.01
N LEU A 3 4.46 17.14 5.63
CA LEU A 3 4.13 18.54 5.49
C LEU A 3 4.06 19.29 6.83
N CYS A 4 3.77 18.58 7.93
CA CYS A 4 3.59 19.22 9.23
C CYS A 4 4.80 20.01 9.74
N PRO A 5 6.04 19.49 9.73
CA PRO A 5 7.21 20.27 10.12
C PRO A 5 7.46 21.46 9.19
N THR A 6 7.24 21.28 7.89
CA THR A 6 7.41 22.36 6.91
C THR A 6 6.42 23.51 7.15
N LEU A 7 5.16 23.17 7.44
CA LEU A 7 4.14 24.18 7.78
C LEU A 7 4.46 24.89 9.10
N ALA A 8 4.96 24.16 10.12
CA ALA A 8 5.37 24.79 11.38
C ALA A 8 6.51 25.79 11.17
N VAL A 9 7.55 25.40 10.43
CA VAL A 9 8.67 26.30 10.10
C VAL A 9 8.20 27.50 9.27
N ALA A 10 7.32 27.29 8.28
CA ALA A 10 6.78 28.37 7.47
C ALA A 10 5.97 29.37 8.31
N ASN A 11 5.20 28.88 9.28
CA ASN A 11 4.47 29.71 10.23
C ASN A 11 5.42 30.54 11.11
N ASP A 12 6.48 29.91 11.65
CA ASP A 12 7.49 30.58 12.48
C ASP A 12 8.27 31.68 11.70
N LEU A 13 8.44 31.44 10.39
CA LEU A 13 9.05 32.41 9.47
C LEU A 13 8.05 33.44 8.92
N CYS A 14 6.82 33.47 9.41
CA CYS A 14 5.75 34.36 8.97
C CYS A 14 5.50 34.34 7.46
N VAL A 15 5.62 33.16 6.81
CA VAL A 15 5.30 33.00 5.40
C VAL A 15 3.79 33.05 5.21
N GLU A 16 3.32 33.89 4.30
CA GLU A 16 1.90 34.03 4.00
C GLU A 16 1.28 32.72 3.54
N ILE A 17 0.05 32.42 4.00
CA ILE A 17 -0.63 31.14 3.77
C ILE A 17 -0.87 30.89 2.28
N GLU A 18 -1.13 31.94 1.48
CA GLU A 18 -1.30 31.81 0.03
C GLU A 18 0.01 31.46 -0.68
N THR A 19 1.15 31.93 -0.19
CA THR A 19 2.47 31.54 -0.67
C THR A 19 2.73 30.06 -0.39
N ILE A 20 2.39 29.61 0.81
CA ILE A 20 2.49 28.18 1.18
C ILE A 20 1.60 27.35 0.24
N ARG A 21 0.35 27.76 0.05
CA ARG A 21 -0.62 27.05 -0.78
C ARG A 21 -0.19 26.96 -2.24
N SER A 22 0.23 28.07 -2.85
CA SER A 22 0.71 28.09 -4.23
C SER A 22 1.96 27.23 -4.42
N THR A 23 2.89 27.29 -3.47
CA THR A 23 4.09 26.46 -3.49
C THR A 23 3.76 24.97 -3.39
N LEU A 24 2.83 24.58 -2.50
CA LEU A 24 2.40 23.19 -2.37
C LEU A 24 1.75 22.66 -3.65
N HIS A 25 0.97 23.49 -4.36
CA HIS A 25 0.40 23.12 -5.65
C HIS A 25 1.44 22.98 -6.77
N ALA A 26 2.56 23.70 -6.68
CA ALA A 26 3.65 23.65 -7.65
C ALA A 26 4.63 22.50 -7.41
N ILE A 27 4.59 21.83 -6.23
CA ILE A 27 5.46 20.69 -5.95
C ILE A 27 5.00 19.51 -6.82
N PRO A 28 5.84 19.02 -7.75
CA PRO A 28 5.52 17.82 -8.50
C PRO A 28 5.37 16.66 -7.51
N SER A 29 4.28 15.91 -7.62
CA SER A 29 4.14 14.64 -6.89
C SER A 29 5.35 13.79 -7.26
N SER A 30 6.13 13.38 -6.25
CA SER A 30 7.31 12.55 -6.51
C SER A 30 6.89 11.27 -7.23
N ILE A 31 7.67 10.85 -8.21
CA ILE A 31 7.33 9.77 -9.16
C ILE A 31 6.95 8.45 -8.46
N LEU A 32 7.32 8.27 -7.20
CA LEU A 32 7.14 7.01 -6.46
C LEU A 32 6.42 7.18 -5.10
N ARG A 33 5.66 8.27 -4.89
CA ARG A 33 5.02 8.50 -3.58
C ARG A 33 3.54 8.84 -3.73
N GLN A 34 2.69 8.01 -3.11
CA GLN A 34 1.26 8.28 -2.90
C GLN A 34 0.53 8.70 -4.19
N ARG A 35 0.60 7.86 -5.22
CA ARG A 35 -0.05 8.12 -6.51
C ARG A 35 -1.34 7.32 -6.63
N LEU A 36 -2.41 7.99 -7.02
CA LEU A 36 -3.61 7.31 -7.47
C LEU A 36 -3.54 7.13 -8.99
N LEU A 37 -3.56 5.91 -9.46
CA LEU A 37 -3.39 5.54 -10.85
C LEU A 37 -4.62 4.75 -11.33
N ASN A 38 -4.95 4.89 -12.62
CA ASN A 38 -5.80 3.94 -13.31
C ASN A 38 -4.91 3.04 -14.19
N ALA A 39 -4.82 1.78 -13.84
CA ALA A 39 -4.05 0.79 -14.56
C ALA A 39 -5.02 -0.18 -15.25
N ASN A 40 -5.39 0.11 -16.50
CA ASN A 40 -6.31 -0.71 -17.29
C ASN A 40 -7.65 -1.04 -16.57
N GLY A 41 -8.27 -0.01 -15.96
CA GLY A 41 -9.52 -0.15 -15.20
C GLY A 41 -9.33 -0.47 -13.71
N TYR A 42 -8.12 -0.80 -13.27
CA TYR A 42 -7.81 -0.99 -11.85
C TYR A 42 -7.50 0.35 -11.20
N THR A 43 -8.15 0.65 -10.07
CA THR A 43 -7.81 1.81 -9.24
C THR A 43 -6.69 1.44 -8.30
N VAL A 44 -5.48 1.91 -8.58
CA VAL A 44 -4.27 1.59 -7.82
C VAL A 44 -3.81 2.79 -7.02
N TYR A 45 -3.61 2.63 -5.73
CA TYR A 45 -2.93 3.61 -4.88
C TYR A 45 -1.50 3.11 -4.62
N ASP A 46 -0.56 3.73 -5.32
CA ASP A 46 0.87 3.38 -5.27
C ASP A 46 1.56 4.17 -4.17
N ASP A 47 1.98 3.48 -3.11
CA ASP A 47 2.75 4.00 -1.96
C ASP A 47 3.96 3.09 -1.67
N THR A 48 4.68 2.69 -2.73
CA THR A 48 5.75 1.69 -2.71
C THR A 48 7.13 2.23 -2.33
N TYR A 49 7.27 3.52 -2.06
CA TYR A 49 8.58 4.12 -1.77
C TYR A 49 9.15 3.77 -0.40
N SER A 50 8.30 3.69 0.63
CA SER A 50 8.72 3.33 1.98
C SER A 50 7.60 2.63 2.73
N SER A 51 7.95 1.75 3.66
CA SER A 51 6.96 1.02 4.46
C SER A 51 7.42 0.90 5.90
N SER A 52 6.54 1.25 6.81
CA SER A 52 6.65 0.98 8.23
C SER A 52 5.26 0.63 8.78
N PRO A 53 5.16 0.03 9.96
CA PRO A 53 3.87 -0.26 10.58
C PRO A 53 2.97 0.98 10.69
N GLU A 54 3.53 2.12 11.10
CA GLU A 54 2.80 3.38 11.26
C GLU A 54 2.34 3.94 9.90
N ALA A 55 3.20 3.84 8.88
CA ALA A 55 2.86 4.31 7.54
C ALA A 55 1.73 3.49 6.92
N ILE A 56 1.74 2.15 7.07
CA ILE A 56 0.64 1.29 6.60
C ILE A 56 -0.66 1.65 7.31
N LYS A 57 -0.65 1.78 8.65
CA LYS A 57 -1.83 2.16 9.43
C LYS A 57 -2.39 3.52 9.00
N ALA A 58 -1.52 4.50 8.79
CA ALA A 58 -1.91 5.84 8.36
C ALA A 58 -2.55 5.80 6.96
N THR A 59 -1.96 5.09 6.00
CA THR A 59 -2.49 4.94 4.64
C THR A 59 -3.83 4.19 4.64
N MET A 60 -3.94 3.08 5.37
CA MET A 60 -5.20 2.34 5.51
C MET A 60 -6.31 3.19 6.11
N LYS A 61 -6.02 3.95 7.17
CA LYS A 61 -6.97 4.90 7.77
C LYS A 61 -7.42 5.96 6.79
N MET A 62 -6.47 6.57 6.07
CA MET A 62 -6.77 7.59 5.06
C MET A 62 -7.69 7.04 3.95
N LEU A 63 -7.36 5.88 3.38
CA LEU A 63 -8.16 5.27 2.33
C LEU A 63 -9.56 4.86 2.83
N SER A 64 -9.67 4.44 4.08
CA SER A 64 -10.97 4.11 4.69
C SER A 64 -11.91 5.30 4.77
N LEU A 65 -11.40 6.52 4.91
CA LEU A 65 -12.20 7.76 4.92
C LEU A 65 -12.86 8.05 3.57
N LEU A 66 -12.37 7.43 2.47
CA LEU A 66 -12.99 7.53 1.15
C LEU A 66 -14.24 6.65 1.02
N GLY A 67 -14.60 5.87 2.03
CA GLY A 67 -15.74 4.95 2.01
C GLY A 67 -15.62 3.82 1.00
N LYS A 68 -14.42 3.56 0.48
CA LYS A 68 -14.16 2.52 -0.52
C LYS A 68 -13.66 1.23 0.13
N THR A 69 -13.92 0.13 -0.53
CA THR A 69 -13.29 -1.16 -0.19
C THR A 69 -11.84 -1.13 -0.65
N ILE A 70 -10.96 -1.78 0.09
CA ILE A 70 -9.51 -1.78 -0.15
C ILE A 70 -9.04 -3.23 -0.32
N SER A 71 -8.18 -3.48 -1.29
CA SER A 71 -7.41 -4.72 -1.39
C SER A 71 -5.91 -4.39 -1.26
N PRO A 72 -5.34 -4.46 -0.05
CA PRO A 72 -3.93 -4.17 0.16
C PRO A 72 -3.03 -5.27 -0.41
N VAL A 73 -1.99 -4.86 -1.13
CA VAL A 73 -0.84 -5.63 -1.56
C VAL A 73 0.32 -5.15 -0.70
N LEU A 74 0.70 -5.96 0.28
CA LEU A 74 1.72 -5.60 1.27
C LEU A 74 2.97 -6.42 1.06
N GLY A 75 4.08 -5.77 0.79
CA GLY A 75 5.40 -6.37 0.78
C GLY A 75 6.13 -6.19 2.11
N ASP A 76 7.35 -6.70 2.16
CA ASP A 76 8.17 -6.63 3.36
C ASP A 76 8.43 -5.19 3.80
N MET A 77 8.35 -4.96 5.11
CA MET A 77 8.88 -3.80 5.80
C MET A 77 10.30 -4.12 6.25
N LEU A 78 11.28 -3.43 5.67
CA LEU A 78 12.68 -3.64 5.99
C LEU A 78 13.10 -2.80 7.21
N GLU A 79 14.29 -3.10 7.74
CA GLU A 79 14.92 -2.36 8.84
C GLU A 79 14.19 -2.44 10.20
N LEU A 80 13.35 -3.47 10.41
CA LEU A 80 12.63 -3.69 11.66
C LEU A 80 13.39 -4.57 12.67
N GLY A 81 14.59 -5.04 12.31
CA GLY A 81 15.42 -5.86 13.18
C GLY A 81 14.75 -7.16 13.64
N GLU A 82 14.95 -7.50 14.90
CA GLU A 82 14.41 -8.71 15.53
C GLU A 82 12.88 -8.72 15.63
N TYR A 83 12.24 -7.56 15.60
CA TYR A 83 10.78 -7.42 15.69
C TYR A 83 10.06 -7.61 14.34
N SER A 84 10.78 -7.90 13.25
CA SER A 84 10.21 -7.98 11.91
C SER A 84 8.98 -8.89 11.84
N ARG A 85 9.06 -10.13 12.34
CA ARG A 85 7.94 -11.07 12.32
C ARG A 85 6.72 -10.59 13.09
N GLU A 86 6.98 -10.08 14.31
CA GLU A 86 5.92 -9.60 15.18
C GLU A 86 5.17 -8.41 14.56
N LEU A 87 5.93 -7.45 14.02
CA LEU A 87 5.37 -6.24 13.39
C LEU A 87 4.59 -6.56 12.11
N HIS A 88 5.08 -7.49 11.27
CA HIS A 88 4.33 -7.93 10.09
C HIS A 88 3.02 -8.64 10.50
N ARG A 89 3.04 -9.49 11.52
CA ARG A 89 1.84 -10.13 12.06
C ARG A 89 0.86 -9.11 12.64
N ALA A 90 1.38 -8.09 13.35
CA ALA A 90 0.57 -7.01 13.89
C ALA A 90 -0.13 -6.19 12.79
N ILE A 91 0.56 -5.93 11.66
CA ILE A 91 -0.05 -5.27 10.50
C ILE A 91 -1.13 -6.14 9.87
N GLY A 92 -0.92 -7.44 9.70
CA GLY A 92 -1.95 -8.36 9.22
C GLY A 92 -3.25 -8.29 10.04
N LYS A 93 -3.12 -8.18 11.36
CA LYS A 93 -4.23 -7.91 12.28
C LYS A 93 -4.89 -6.56 12.05
N ASP A 94 -4.07 -5.52 11.94
CA ASP A 94 -4.55 -4.14 11.93
C ASP A 94 -5.35 -3.80 10.67
N ILE A 95 -4.95 -4.30 9.50
CA ILE A 95 -5.67 -4.07 8.24
C ILE A 95 -7.10 -4.60 8.28
N CYS A 96 -7.36 -5.66 9.04
CA CYS A 96 -8.71 -6.24 9.18
C CYS A 96 -9.71 -5.35 9.93
N LYS A 97 -9.26 -4.26 10.56
CA LYS A 97 -10.14 -3.23 11.15
C LYS A 97 -10.78 -2.32 10.10
N HIS A 98 -10.33 -2.43 8.87
CA HIS A 98 -10.80 -1.63 7.75
C HIS A 98 -11.65 -2.47 6.79
N ASN A 99 -12.33 -1.83 5.85
CA ASN A 99 -13.12 -2.52 4.84
C ASN A 99 -12.20 -3.16 3.78
N VAL A 100 -11.53 -4.25 4.15
CA VAL A 100 -10.63 -5.01 3.28
C VAL A 100 -11.37 -6.13 2.58
N ARG A 101 -11.23 -6.21 1.24
CA ARG A 101 -11.81 -7.28 0.43
C ARG A 101 -10.87 -8.50 0.34
N TYR A 102 -9.67 -8.29 -0.18
CA TYR A 102 -8.61 -9.28 -0.27
C TYR A 102 -7.32 -8.72 0.32
N LEU A 103 -6.48 -9.61 0.84
CA LEU A 103 -5.11 -9.32 1.25
C LEU A 103 -4.16 -10.09 0.33
N TYR A 104 -3.21 -9.37 -0.25
CA TYR A 104 -2.10 -9.95 -0.99
C TYR A 104 -0.81 -9.64 -0.23
N ALA A 105 -0.19 -10.65 0.34
CA ALA A 105 1.05 -10.52 1.10
C ALA A 105 2.21 -11.09 0.27
N ILE A 106 3.30 -10.32 0.15
CA ILE A 106 4.43 -10.64 -0.72
C ILE A 106 5.75 -10.54 0.04
N GLY A 107 6.63 -11.51 -0.16
CA GLY A 107 7.99 -11.51 0.35
C GLY A 107 8.21 -12.46 1.52
N ARG A 108 9.33 -12.26 2.19
CA ARG A 108 9.83 -13.14 3.27
C ARG A 108 8.87 -13.22 4.46
N PHE A 109 8.20 -12.11 4.79
CA PHE A 109 7.29 -12.02 5.93
C PHE A 109 5.81 -12.09 5.53
N ALA A 110 5.50 -12.45 4.28
CA ALA A 110 4.14 -12.56 3.77
C ALA A 110 3.29 -13.54 4.61
N GLN A 111 3.89 -14.64 5.07
CA GLN A 111 3.22 -15.61 5.93
C GLN A 111 2.86 -14.99 7.30
N ASP A 112 3.75 -14.18 7.89
CA ASP A 112 3.49 -13.52 9.18
C ASP A 112 2.31 -12.51 9.05
N ILE A 113 2.23 -11.75 7.92
CA ILE A 113 1.09 -10.89 7.63
C ILE A 113 -0.21 -11.70 7.54
N ALA A 114 -0.18 -12.81 6.77
CA ALA A 114 -1.34 -13.68 6.60
C ALA A 114 -1.84 -14.27 7.93
N GLU A 115 -0.93 -14.78 8.77
CA GLU A 115 -1.25 -15.29 10.10
C GLU A 115 -1.89 -14.22 11.00
N GLY A 116 -1.41 -12.98 10.91
CA GLY A 116 -2.00 -11.85 11.60
C GLY A 116 -3.46 -11.63 11.17
N ALA A 117 -3.74 -11.62 9.87
CA ALA A 117 -5.07 -11.44 9.32
C ALA A 117 -6.02 -12.59 9.68
N LEU A 118 -5.55 -13.85 9.57
CA LEU A 118 -6.30 -15.04 9.98
C LEU A 118 -6.66 -14.99 11.46
N SER A 119 -5.73 -14.60 12.33
CA SER A 119 -5.96 -14.51 13.78
C SER A 119 -7.01 -13.48 14.15
N TYR A 120 -7.30 -12.51 13.28
CA TYR A 120 -8.32 -11.48 13.46
C TYR A 120 -9.65 -11.83 12.78
N GLY A 121 -9.73 -13.02 12.16
CA GLY A 121 -10.98 -13.55 11.58
C GLY A 121 -11.14 -13.31 10.06
N MET A 122 -10.09 -12.88 9.35
CA MET A 122 -10.15 -12.83 7.89
C MET A 122 -10.16 -14.27 7.34
N SER A 123 -11.07 -14.57 6.40
CA SER A 123 -11.15 -15.89 5.77
C SER A 123 -9.90 -16.16 4.93
N ALA A 124 -9.37 -17.39 5.02
CA ALA A 124 -8.19 -17.82 4.26
C ALA A 124 -8.35 -17.66 2.74
N GLU A 125 -9.57 -17.81 2.22
CA GLU A 125 -9.89 -17.65 0.80
C GLU A 125 -9.68 -16.21 0.29
N ARG A 126 -9.61 -15.25 1.21
CA ARG A 126 -9.39 -13.84 0.91
C ARG A 126 -7.95 -13.41 1.10
N ILE A 127 -7.05 -14.34 1.42
CA ILE A 127 -5.64 -14.08 1.68
C ILE A 127 -4.79 -14.81 0.64
N HIS A 128 -3.99 -14.06 -0.09
CA HIS A 128 -3.05 -14.56 -1.06
C HIS A 128 -1.62 -14.31 -0.58
N VAL A 129 -0.83 -15.37 -0.45
CA VAL A 129 0.56 -15.32 0.00
C VAL A 129 1.47 -15.65 -1.18
N ASN A 130 2.41 -14.76 -1.46
CA ASN A 130 3.47 -14.97 -2.44
C ASN A 130 4.82 -14.78 -1.75
N LEU A 131 5.56 -15.86 -1.57
CA LEU A 131 6.87 -15.84 -0.89
C LEU A 131 8.01 -15.39 -1.82
N ASP A 132 7.76 -15.33 -3.12
CA ASP A 132 8.75 -14.93 -4.11
C ASP A 132 8.43 -13.53 -4.66
N PRO A 133 9.12 -12.47 -4.19
CA PRO A 133 8.87 -11.11 -4.65
C PRO A 133 9.27 -10.88 -6.12
N LEU A 134 9.98 -11.81 -6.76
CA LEU A 134 10.29 -11.73 -8.18
C LEU A 134 9.14 -12.24 -9.07
N ARG A 135 8.15 -12.92 -8.48
CA ARG A 135 6.99 -13.46 -9.19
C ARG A 135 5.74 -12.61 -8.95
N LEU A 136 5.83 -11.32 -9.25
CA LEU A 136 4.71 -10.38 -9.14
C LEU A 136 3.57 -10.69 -10.12
N ASP A 137 3.87 -11.40 -11.21
CA ASP A 137 2.89 -11.96 -12.15
C ASP A 137 1.82 -12.79 -11.45
N ILE A 138 2.21 -13.68 -10.53
CA ILE A 138 1.28 -14.52 -9.77
C ILE A 138 0.29 -13.67 -8.96
N THR A 139 0.80 -12.65 -8.29
CA THR A 139 -0.04 -11.75 -7.48
C THR A 139 -0.94 -10.89 -8.38
N ALA A 140 -0.42 -10.40 -9.50
CA ALA A 140 -1.21 -9.64 -10.47
C ALA A 140 -2.36 -10.47 -11.02
N ASP A 141 -2.14 -11.73 -11.36
CA ASP A 141 -3.19 -12.64 -11.86
C ASP A 141 -4.25 -12.93 -10.80
N ALA A 142 -3.85 -13.09 -9.53
CA ALA A 142 -4.81 -13.22 -8.43
C ALA A 142 -5.64 -11.94 -8.24
N ILE A 143 -5.03 -10.75 -8.38
CA ILE A 143 -5.74 -9.48 -8.34
C ILE A 143 -6.75 -9.40 -9.51
N LYS A 144 -6.32 -9.67 -10.73
CA LYS A 144 -7.20 -9.62 -11.93
C LYS A 144 -8.42 -10.51 -11.76
N LYS A 145 -8.22 -11.73 -11.25
CA LYS A 145 -9.30 -12.70 -11.02
C LYS A 145 -10.34 -12.21 -10.00
N ASN A 146 -9.89 -11.49 -8.98
CA ASN A 146 -10.71 -11.17 -7.82
C ASN A 146 -11.22 -9.73 -7.79
N TYR A 147 -10.69 -8.86 -8.66
CA TYR A 147 -11.01 -7.43 -8.67
C TYR A 147 -12.47 -7.14 -8.99
N SER A 148 -13.07 -6.23 -8.26
CA SER A 148 -14.46 -5.83 -8.45
C SER A 148 -14.71 -4.35 -8.11
N GLY A 149 -13.69 -3.50 -8.36
CA GLY A 149 -13.81 -2.04 -8.22
C GLY A 149 -13.28 -1.45 -6.91
N GLU A 150 -12.59 -2.24 -6.09
CA GLU A 150 -11.92 -1.76 -4.88
C GLU A 150 -10.64 -0.97 -5.21
N ILE A 151 -10.12 -0.24 -4.21
CA ILE A 151 -8.79 0.37 -4.32
C ILE A 151 -7.73 -0.69 -4.03
N ILE A 152 -6.81 -0.90 -4.96
CA ILE A 152 -5.63 -1.72 -4.77
C ILE A 152 -4.56 -0.82 -4.14
N LEU A 153 -4.23 -1.05 -2.87
CA LEU A 153 -3.13 -0.36 -2.20
C LEU A 153 -1.84 -1.15 -2.42
N LEU A 154 -0.83 -0.55 -3.04
CA LEU A 154 0.51 -1.12 -3.12
C LEU A 154 1.39 -0.47 -2.05
N LYS A 155 1.97 -1.27 -1.13
CA LYS A 155 2.85 -0.74 -0.09
C LYS A 155 3.91 -1.75 0.35
N ALA A 156 5.17 -1.37 0.19
CA ALA A 156 6.35 -2.14 0.59
C ALA A 156 7.53 -1.19 0.85
N SER A 157 8.61 -1.72 1.42
CA SER A 157 9.90 -1.03 1.37
C SER A 157 10.41 -0.97 -0.06
N HIS A 158 11.04 0.13 -0.45
CA HIS A 158 11.44 0.41 -1.83
C HIS A 158 12.24 -0.73 -2.48
N ALA A 159 13.16 -1.35 -1.74
CA ALA A 159 13.98 -2.46 -2.23
C ALA A 159 13.19 -3.74 -2.62
N ILE A 160 11.90 -3.78 -2.36
CA ILE A 160 11.01 -4.89 -2.80
C ILE A 160 10.55 -4.68 -4.25
N HIS A 161 10.65 -3.44 -4.78
CA HIS A 161 10.22 -3.07 -6.14
C HIS A 161 8.77 -3.48 -6.46
N LEU A 162 7.89 -3.33 -5.46
CA LEU A 162 6.49 -3.74 -5.60
C LEU A 162 5.74 -2.97 -6.70
N GLU A 163 6.18 -1.76 -7.05
CA GLU A 163 5.64 -0.98 -8.18
C GLU A 163 5.70 -1.71 -9.52
N GLU A 164 6.62 -2.68 -9.67
CA GLU A 164 6.73 -3.49 -10.88
C GLU A 164 5.52 -4.40 -11.12
N ILE A 165 4.61 -4.52 -10.16
CA ILE A 165 3.32 -5.22 -10.37
C ILE A 165 2.40 -4.44 -11.34
N ILE A 166 2.54 -3.11 -11.43
CA ILE A 166 1.67 -2.24 -12.23
C ILE A 166 1.69 -2.63 -13.72
N PRO A 167 2.85 -2.82 -14.37
CA PRO A 167 2.91 -3.32 -15.73
C PRO A 167 2.19 -4.66 -15.93
N HIS A 168 2.21 -5.55 -14.94
CA HIS A 168 1.49 -6.81 -15.02
C HIS A 168 -0.03 -6.62 -14.95
N LEU A 169 -0.52 -5.67 -14.18
CA LEU A 169 -1.95 -5.32 -14.16
C LEU A 169 -2.40 -4.66 -15.47
N MET A 170 -1.50 -3.91 -16.14
CA MET A 170 -1.79 -3.25 -17.41
C MET A 170 -1.86 -4.20 -18.61
N LYS A 171 -1.16 -5.33 -18.56
CA LYS A 171 -1.27 -6.37 -19.60
C LYS A 171 -2.68 -6.96 -19.54
N GLY A 172 -3.43 -6.86 -20.64
CA GLY A 172 -4.76 -7.48 -20.76
C GLY A 172 -4.68 -9.00 -20.50
N ASN A 173 -5.80 -9.60 -20.12
CA ASN A 173 -5.92 -11.04 -20.15
C ASN A 173 -5.76 -11.49 -21.60
N GLU A 174 -4.61 -12.05 -21.98
CA GLU A 174 -4.40 -12.67 -23.30
C GLU A 174 -5.26 -13.94 -23.51
N ASN A 175 -6.15 -14.25 -22.57
CA ASN A 175 -7.06 -15.38 -22.59
C ASN A 175 -8.52 -14.91 -22.36
N ALA A 176 -9.06 -14.14 -23.31
CA ALA A 176 -10.50 -13.90 -23.43
C ALA A 176 -10.99 -14.43 -24.77
#